data_b622f2be1ec3715fea20acfbc1ebfbf5
#
_entry.id   b622f2be1ec3715fea20acfbc1ebfbf5
#
_cell.length_a   1.000
_cell.length_b   1.000
_cell.length_c   1.000
_cell.angle_alpha   90.00
_cell.angle_beta   90.00
_cell.angle_gamma   90.00
#
_symmetry.space_group_name_H-M   'P 1'
#
loop_
_entity.id
_entity.type
_entity.pdbx_description
1 polymer ?
#
loop_
_entity_poly.entity_id
_entity_poly.type
_entity_poly.pdbx_seq_one_letter_code
_entity_poly.pdbx_strand_id
1 'polypeptide(L)'
;RQSLLVTPQYGTFVVLGELLLDQEADSYDTPFAGSRCGTCRRCIEACPTGAILPDRMIDTGRCIACHTIERQPDTPIGLNGWIFGCDACQNACPWNDCTPQHRNPSFDPLFDPRSMDAAAWRELDEKTFAERFGRTPLMRSGLQRILKNIDDGGPEQP
;
A
#
# COMPACT_ATOMS: atom_id res chain seq x y z
N ARG A 1 4.43 -4.54 14.17
CA ARG A 1 5.82 -4.51 13.74
C ARG A 1 5.98 -3.71 12.48
N GLN A 2 5.10 -3.89 11.50
CA GLN A 2 4.87 -2.85 10.50
C GLN A 2 4.33 -1.57 11.18
N SER A 3 4.48 -0.43 10.56
CA SER A 3 4.07 0.86 11.15
C SER A 3 2.58 1.18 10.96
N LEU A 4 1.79 0.28 10.39
CA LEU A 4 0.37 0.49 10.11
C LEU A 4 -0.49 0.34 11.38
N LEU A 5 -1.65 0.98 11.37
CA LEU A 5 -2.70 0.73 12.35
C LEU A 5 -3.21 -0.72 12.21
N VAL A 6 -3.32 -1.42 13.32
CA VAL A 6 -3.90 -2.77 13.38
C VAL A 6 -5.16 -2.71 14.23
N THR A 7 -6.31 -2.92 13.62
CA THR A 7 -7.58 -3.01 14.33
C THR A 7 -7.96 -4.48 14.53
N PRO A 8 -8.50 -4.85 15.71
CA PRO A 8 -8.89 -6.24 15.96
C PRO A 8 -9.97 -6.75 15.01
N GLN A 9 -10.86 -5.86 14.57
CA GLN A 9 -12.03 -6.21 13.76
C GLN A 9 -11.74 -6.14 12.25
N TYR A 10 -10.91 -5.17 11.81
CA TYR A 10 -10.72 -4.88 10.39
C TYR A 10 -9.29 -5.07 9.91
N GLY A 11 -8.41 -5.61 10.75
CA GLY A 11 -7.00 -5.83 10.38
C GLY A 11 -6.24 -4.53 10.11
N THR A 12 -5.46 -4.53 9.04
CA THR A 12 -4.60 -3.40 8.65
C THR A 12 -5.04 -2.70 7.37
N PHE A 13 -5.97 -3.29 6.60
CA PHE A 13 -6.50 -2.68 5.37
C PHE A 13 -7.57 -1.64 5.71
N VAL A 14 -7.14 -0.55 6.32
CA VAL A 14 -8.00 0.56 6.73
C VAL A 14 -7.43 1.88 6.20
N VAL A 15 -8.33 2.80 5.84
CA VAL A 15 -7.99 4.16 5.47
C VAL A 15 -8.23 5.05 6.69
N LEU A 16 -7.24 5.87 7.03
CA LEU A 16 -7.34 6.83 8.12
C LEU A 16 -7.86 8.15 7.59
N GLY A 17 -8.74 8.78 8.36
CA GLY A 17 -9.23 10.13 8.11
C GLY A 17 -9.33 10.90 9.40
N GLU A 18 -9.24 12.21 9.33
CA GLU A 18 -9.36 13.13 10.47
C GLU A 18 -10.43 14.17 10.18
N LEU A 19 -11.21 14.50 11.20
CA LEU A 19 -12.15 15.60 11.20
C LEU A 19 -11.69 16.64 12.21
N LEU A 20 -11.45 17.85 11.75
CA LEU A 20 -11.14 18.97 12.62
C LEU A 20 -12.45 19.69 12.98
N LEU A 21 -12.75 19.73 14.26
CA LEU A 21 -13.95 20.37 14.81
C LEU A 21 -13.53 21.47 15.78
N ASP A 22 -14.32 22.52 15.86
CA ASP A 22 -14.17 23.61 16.81
C ASP A 22 -15.00 23.42 18.08
N GLN A 23 -15.55 22.22 18.25
CA GLN A 23 -16.36 21.81 19.40
C GLN A 23 -15.62 20.79 20.24
N GLU A 24 -15.81 20.87 21.56
CA GLU A 24 -15.32 19.83 22.47
C GLU A 24 -16.15 18.56 22.30
N ALA A 25 -15.49 17.40 22.40
CA ALA A 25 -16.18 16.12 22.41
C ALA A 25 -16.78 15.84 23.81
N ASP A 26 -17.93 15.20 23.86
CA ASP A 26 -18.57 14.79 25.11
C ASP A 26 -17.73 13.75 25.86
N SER A 27 -16.94 12.97 25.16
CA SER A 27 -16.04 11.96 25.72
C SER A 27 -14.90 11.65 24.78
N TYR A 28 -13.80 11.14 25.32
CA TYR A 28 -12.63 10.69 24.59
C TYR A 28 -12.34 9.23 24.91
N ASP A 29 -12.06 8.44 23.88
CA ASP A 29 -11.62 7.06 24.05
C ASP A 29 -10.24 7.00 24.71
N THR A 30 -10.04 5.99 25.56
CA THR A 30 -8.73 5.73 26.14
C THR A 30 -7.82 5.06 25.09
N PRO A 31 -6.64 5.65 24.78
CA PRO A 31 -5.70 5.06 23.87
C PRO A 31 -5.28 3.65 24.31
N PHE A 32 -5.21 2.73 23.38
CA PHE A 32 -4.68 1.39 23.64
C PHE A 32 -3.18 1.45 23.87
N ALA A 33 -2.75 1.23 25.09
CA ALA A 33 -1.34 1.35 25.53
C ALA A 33 -0.46 0.13 25.21
N GLY A 34 -1.00 -0.91 24.59
CA GLY A 34 -0.29 -2.18 24.39
C GLY A 34 0.11 -2.46 22.94
N SER A 35 0.65 -3.65 22.74
CA SER A 35 0.88 -4.24 21.41
C SER A 35 0.31 -5.65 21.38
N ARG A 36 -0.54 -5.92 20.40
CA ARG A 36 -1.09 -7.27 20.19
C ARG A 36 -0.25 -8.12 19.23
N CYS A 37 0.90 -7.63 18.78
CA CYS A 37 1.82 -8.39 17.94
C CYS A 37 2.60 -9.46 18.72
N GLY A 38 2.81 -9.27 20.02
CA GLY A 38 3.58 -10.21 20.85
C GLY A 38 4.95 -10.54 20.23
N THR A 39 5.23 -11.82 20.02
CA THR A 39 6.46 -12.30 19.38
C THR A 39 6.36 -12.45 17.87
N CYS A 40 5.19 -12.19 17.26
CA CYS A 40 4.98 -12.35 15.83
C CYS A 40 5.94 -11.49 15.00
N ARG A 41 6.51 -12.09 13.94
CA ARG A 41 7.46 -11.44 13.02
C ARG A 41 7.07 -11.57 11.55
N ARG A 42 5.89 -12.11 11.22
CA ARG A 42 5.48 -12.42 9.85
C ARG A 42 5.68 -11.27 8.87
N CYS A 43 5.29 -10.03 9.24
CA CYS A 43 5.45 -8.86 8.37
C CYS A 43 6.93 -8.51 8.12
N ILE A 44 7.82 -8.75 9.09
CA ILE A 44 9.26 -8.52 8.93
C ILE A 44 9.85 -9.55 7.97
N GLU A 45 9.49 -10.82 8.15
CA GLU A 45 9.97 -11.94 7.35
C GLU A 45 9.43 -11.91 5.92
N ALA A 46 8.20 -11.40 5.73
CA ALA A 46 7.59 -11.26 4.42
C ALA A 46 8.06 -10.04 3.62
N CYS A 47 8.78 -9.10 4.25
CA CYS A 47 9.24 -7.91 3.55
C CYS A 47 10.37 -8.25 2.56
N PRO A 48 10.17 -8.12 1.23
CA PRO A 48 11.15 -8.58 0.25
C PRO A 48 12.49 -7.85 0.34
N THR A 49 12.47 -6.62 0.83
CA THR A 49 13.65 -5.75 0.90
C THR A 49 14.17 -5.54 2.32
N GLY A 50 13.53 -6.16 3.31
CA GLY A 50 13.88 -5.99 4.72
C GLY A 50 13.72 -4.55 5.22
N ALA A 51 12.74 -3.81 4.69
CA ALA A 51 12.50 -2.41 5.04
C ALA A 51 11.95 -2.22 6.46
N ILE A 52 11.41 -3.26 7.10
CA ILE A 52 10.81 -3.17 8.43
C ILE A 52 11.89 -3.39 9.49
N LEU A 53 12.25 -2.33 10.17
CA LEU A 53 13.27 -2.29 11.20
C LEU A 53 12.69 -2.58 12.61
N PRO A 54 13.54 -2.78 13.64
CA PRO A 54 13.09 -2.82 15.03
C PRO A 54 12.29 -1.55 15.40
N ASP A 55 11.52 -1.65 16.49
CA ASP A 55 10.79 -0.52 17.09
C ASP A 55 9.77 0.16 16.17
N ARG A 56 9.19 -0.60 15.23
CA ARG A 56 8.15 -0.17 14.30
C ARG A 56 8.61 0.92 13.31
N MET A 57 9.88 0.99 13.05
CA MET A 57 10.41 1.89 12.02
C MET A 57 10.37 1.24 10.64
N ILE A 58 10.21 2.07 9.62
CA ILE A 58 10.31 1.68 8.21
C ILE A 58 11.47 2.45 7.60
N ASP A 59 12.42 1.72 7.04
CA ASP A 59 13.40 2.31 6.13
C ASP A 59 12.74 2.59 4.79
N THR A 60 12.34 3.84 4.58
CA THR A 60 11.65 4.27 3.36
C THR A 60 12.54 4.15 2.12
N GLY A 61 13.86 4.19 2.28
CA GLY A 61 14.83 3.95 1.22
C GLY A 61 14.84 2.49 0.71
N ARG A 62 14.24 1.57 1.47
CA ARG A 62 14.12 0.14 1.12
C ARG A 62 12.67 -0.28 0.91
N CYS A 63 11.69 0.57 1.20
CA CYS A 63 10.27 0.24 1.09
C CYS A 63 9.78 0.33 -0.35
N ILE A 64 9.37 -0.80 -0.94
CA ILE A 64 8.87 -0.86 -2.33
C ILE A 64 7.69 0.10 -2.54
N ALA A 65 6.74 0.17 -1.60
CA ALA A 65 5.61 1.10 -1.71
C ALA A 65 6.08 2.56 -1.81
N CYS A 66 7.09 2.94 -1.02
CA CYS A 66 7.67 4.28 -1.10
C CYS A 66 8.31 4.54 -2.47
N HIS A 67 9.03 3.57 -3.01
CA HIS A 67 9.69 3.71 -4.32
C HIS A 67 8.70 3.74 -5.48
N THR A 68 7.66 2.94 -5.43
CA THR A 68 6.68 2.84 -6.53
C THR A 68 5.68 3.99 -6.56
N ILE A 69 5.43 4.65 -5.41
CA ILE A 69 4.42 5.70 -5.29
C ILE A 69 5.04 7.09 -5.08
N GLU A 70 5.95 7.22 -4.08
CA GLU A 70 6.32 8.53 -3.52
C GLU A 70 7.65 9.08 -4.03
N ARG A 71 8.65 8.23 -4.23
CA ARG A 71 10.03 8.65 -4.51
C ARG A 71 10.49 8.24 -5.90
N GLN A 72 11.37 9.08 -6.46
CA GLN A 72 12.35 8.61 -7.43
C GLN A 72 13.63 8.30 -6.67
N PRO A 73 13.99 7.04 -6.48
CA PRO A 73 15.21 6.73 -5.78
C PRO A 73 16.41 7.01 -6.67
N ASP A 74 17.45 7.60 -6.08
CA ASP A 74 18.77 7.69 -6.70
C ASP A 74 19.42 6.29 -6.79
N THR A 75 19.00 5.38 -5.92
CA THR A 75 19.48 4.00 -5.89
C THR A 75 18.32 3.06 -6.21
N PRO A 76 18.44 2.26 -7.28
CA PRO A 76 17.44 1.25 -7.61
C PRO A 76 17.33 0.19 -6.51
N ILE A 77 16.10 -0.24 -6.23
CA ILE A 77 15.84 -1.43 -5.41
C ILE A 77 15.07 -2.45 -6.25
N GLY A 78 15.19 -3.73 -5.91
CA GLY A 78 14.36 -4.76 -6.54
C GLY A 78 12.89 -4.55 -6.19
N LEU A 79 12.05 -4.31 -7.18
CA LEU A 79 10.61 -4.06 -6.97
C LEU A 79 9.80 -5.34 -6.76
N ASN A 80 10.38 -6.52 -6.98
CA ASN A 80 9.76 -7.84 -6.79
C ASN A 80 8.36 -7.93 -7.43
N GLY A 81 8.20 -7.35 -8.60
CA GLY A 81 6.95 -7.39 -9.35
C GLY A 81 5.93 -6.33 -9.03
N TRP A 82 6.18 -5.51 -8.09
CA TRP A 82 5.26 -4.44 -7.75
C TRP A 82 5.46 -3.24 -8.66
N ILE A 83 4.42 -2.83 -9.36
CA ILE A 83 4.41 -1.63 -10.21
C ILE A 83 3.78 -0.42 -9.51
N PHE A 84 2.94 -0.68 -8.49
CA PHE A 84 2.29 0.35 -7.68
C PHE A 84 1.98 -0.20 -6.28
N GLY A 85 2.50 0.42 -5.24
CA GLY A 85 2.35 -0.05 -3.87
C GLY A 85 3.19 -1.29 -3.56
N CYS A 86 2.96 -1.85 -2.39
CA CYS A 86 3.46 -3.16 -1.95
C CYS A 86 2.77 -3.53 -0.64
N ASP A 87 2.00 -4.58 -0.65
CA ASP A 87 1.25 -5.04 0.51
C ASP A 87 1.79 -6.33 1.13
N ALA A 88 3.03 -6.73 0.82
CA ALA A 88 3.64 -7.96 1.32
C ALA A 88 3.56 -8.07 2.86
N CYS A 89 3.83 -6.99 3.57
CA CYS A 89 3.75 -6.97 5.03
C CYS A 89 2.30 -7.00 5.57
N GLN A 90 1.33 -6.46 4.84
CA GLN A 90 -0.08 -6.53 5.18
C GLN A 90 -0.64 -7.92 4.90
N ASN A 91 -0.35 -8.49 3.73
CA ASN A 91 -0.79 -9.83 3.35
C ASN A 91 -0.29 -10.92 4.31
N ALA A 92 0.89 -10.73 4.89
CA ALA A 92 1.44 -11.65 5.88
C ALA A 92 0.90 -11.46 7.31
N CYS A 93 0.11 -10.41 7.55
CA CYS A 93 -0.37 -10.09 8.90
C CYS A 93 -1.54 -10.99 9.30
N PRO A 94 -1.46 -11.76 10.40
CA PRO A 94 -2.53 -12.66 10.80
C PRO A 94 -3.82 -11.92 11.22
N TRP A 95 -3.74 -10.63 11.51
CA TRP A 95 -4.92 -9.81 11.76
C TRP A 95 -5.78 -9.58 10.51
N ASN A 96 -5.25 -9.91 9.32
CA ASN A 96 -5.98 -9.81 8.05
C ASN A 96 -6.63 -11.14 7.63
N ASP A 97 -6.32 -12.26 8.30
CA ASP A 97 -6.79 -13.60 7.89
C ASP A 97 -8.33 -13.74 7.92
N CYS A 98 -9.00 -12.99 8.78
CA CYS A 98 -10.46 -13.07 8.98
C CYS A 98 -11.15 -11.69 8.92
N THR A 99 -10.60 -10.74 8.18
CA THR A 99 -11.23 -9.43 8.07
C THR A 99 -12.46 -9.48 7.18
N PRO A 100 -13.56 -8.79 7.57
CA PRO A 100 -14.73 -8.69 6.71
C PRO A 100 -14.40 -7.83 5.49
N GLN A 101 -15.06 -8.13 4.38
CA GLN A 101 -15.03 -7.24 3.23
C GLN A 101 -15.72 -5.91 3.56
N HIS A 102 -15.27 -4.84 2.93
CA HIS A 102 -15.91 -3.53 3.06
C HIS A 102 -17.36 -3.57 2.57
N ARG A 103 -18.18 -2.64 3.08
CA ARG A 103 -19.59 -2.49 2.68
C ARG A 103 -19.85 -1.17 1.95
N ASN A 104 -18.81 -0.38 1.71
CA ASN A 104 -18.93 0.89 1.03
C ASN A 104 -18.64 0.72 -0.46
N PRO A 105 -19.64 0.90 -1.35
CA PRO A 105 -19.45 0.76 -2.79
C PRO A 105 -18.39 1.70 -3.38
N SER A 106 -18.05 2.78 -2.69
CA SER A 106 -16.99 3.68 -3.14
C SER A 106 -15.59 3.05 -3.11
N PHE A 107 -15.42 1.92 -2.41
CA PHE A 107 -14.19 1.15 -2.40
C PHE A 107 -14.18 -0.02 -3.39
N ASP A 108 -15.27 -0.22 -4.12
CA ASP A 108 -15.29 -1.23 -5.18
C ASP A 108 -14.27 -0.85 -6.25
N PRO A 109 -13.50 -1.81 -6.78
CA PRO A 109 -12.49 -1.53 -7.78
C PRO A 109 -13.14 -0.99 -9.07
N LEU A 110 -12.61 0.11 -9.59
CA LEU A 110 -13.08 0.71 -10.83
C LEU A 110 -12.59 -0.05 -12.07
N PHE A 111 -11.62 -0.92 -11.91
CA PHE A 111 -11.08 -1.80 -12.95
C PHE A 111 -10.42 -3.03 -12.30
N ASP A 112 -10.27 -4.11 -13.03
CA ASP A 112 -9.45 -5.25 -12.59
C ASP A 112 -7.98 -4.98 -12.95
N PRO A 113 -7.09 -4.76 -11.97
CA PRO A 113 -5.68 -4.51 -12.25
C PRO A 113 -4.98 -5.68 -12.96
N ARG A 114 -5.51 -6.90 -12.82
CA ARG A 114 -5.00 -8.10 -13.50
C ARG A 114 -5.34 -8.14 -14.99
N SER A 115 -6.24 -7.25 -15.45
CA SER A 115 -6.60 -7.14 -16.88
C SER A 115 -5.54 -6.41 -17.73
N MET A 116 -4.47 -5.90 -17.10
CA MET A 116 -3.46 -5.10 -17.78
C MET A 116 -2.09 -5.75 -17.58
N ASP A 117 -1.52 -6.24 -18.66
CA ASP A 117 -0.13 -6.63 -18.73
C ASP A 117 0.81 -5.42 -19.02
N ALA A 118 2.09 -5.67 -19.04
CA ALA A 118 3.10 -4.62 -19.29
C ALA A 118 2.92 -3.95 -20.68
N ALA A 119 2.46 -4.70 -21.68
CA ALA A 119 2.21 -4.16 -23.02
C ALA A 119 1.04 -3.18 -23.00
N ALA A 120 -0.06 -3.57 -22.37
CA ALA A 120 -1.24 -2.71 -22.23
C ALA A 120 -0.94 -1.41 -21.47
N TRP A 121 -0.04 -1.45 -20.47
CA TRP A 121 0.42 -0.22 -19.81
C TRP A 121 1.22 0.69 -20.72
N ARG A 122 2.07 0.13 -21.60
CA ARG A 122 2.90 0.90 -22.55
C ARG A 122 2.11 1.50 -23.71
N GLU A 123 0.95 0.97 -24.02
CA GLU A 123 0.05 1.51 -25.05
C GLU A 123 -0.72 2.76 -24.60
N LEU A 124 -0.71 3.08 -23.30
CA LEU A 124 -1.40 4.26 -22.78
C LEU A 124 -0.61 5.53 -23.05
N ASP A 125 -1.33 6.57 -23.46
CA ASP A 125 -0.88 7.95 -23.37
C ASP A 125 -1.41 8.63 -22.09
N GLU A 126 -0.89 9.80 -21.77
CA GLU A 126 -1.25 10.55 -20.56
C GLU A 126 -2.76 10.89 -20.53
N LYS A 127 -3.36 11.14 -21.69
CA LYS A 127 -4.79 11.48 -21.79
C LYS A 127 -5.64 10.26 -21.46
N THR A 128 -5.40 9.15 -22.12
CA THR A 128 -6.12 7.88 -21.90
C THR A 128 -5.91 7.37 -20.47
N PHE A 129 -4.70 7.53 -19.94
CA PHE A 129 -4.40 7.21 -18.55
C PHE A 129 -5.24 8.05 -17.58
N ALA A 130 -5.30 9.37 -17.79
CA ALA A 130 -6.10 10.27 -16.94
C ALA A 130 -7.60 9.98 -17.04
N GLU A 131 -8.10 9.71 -18.24
CA GLU A 131 -9.51 9.35 -18.46
C GLU A 131 -9.86 8.04 -17.73
N ARG A 132 -9.01 7.03 -17.82
CA ARG A 132 -9.26 5.70 -17.27
C ARG A 132 -9.03 5.62 -15.77
N PHE A 133 -7.98 6.26 -15.26
CA PHE A 133 -7.51 6.13 -13.89
C PHE A 133 -7.63 7.41 -13.05
N GLY A 134 -8.22 8.47 -13.59
CA GLY A 134 -8.31 9.79 -12.94
C GLY A 134 -9.00 9.80 -11.57
N ARG A 135 -9.80 8.76 -11.27
CA ARG A 135 -10.47 8.59 -9.98
C ARG A 135 -9.81 7.53 -9.09
N THR A 136 -8.60 7.13 -9.41
CA THR A 136 -7.85 6.10 -8.67
C THR A 136 -6.58 6.69 -8.06
N PRO A 137 -6.00 6.03 -7.04
CA PRO A 137 -4.71 6.42 -6.48
C PRO A 137 -3.53 6.38 -7.48
N LEU A 138 -3.68 5.70 -8.62
CA LEU A 138 -2.66 5.62 -9.67
C LEU A 138 -2.25 7.01 -10.19
N MET A 139 -3.18 7.98 -10.16
CA MET A 139 -2.90 9.37 -10.53
C MET A 139 -1.80 10.02 -9.67
N ARG A 140 -1.59 9.54 -8.45
CA ARG A 140 -0.54 10.07 -7.58
C ARG A 140 0.86 9.78 -8.12
N SER A 141 1.06 8.61 -8.69
CA SER A 141 2.32 8.22 -9.33
C SER A 141 2.42 8.72 -10.76
N GLY A 142 1.32 8.76 -11.49
CA GLY A 142 1.26 9.07 -12.90
C GLY A 142 1.76 7.94 -13.79
N LEU A 143 1.46 8.04 -15.09
CA LEU A 143 1.79 7.01 -16.08
C LEU A 143 3.31 6.76 -16.16
N GLN A 144 4.11 7.82 -16.23
CA GLN A 144 5.56 7.72 -16.40
C GLN A 144 6.23 6.93 -15.27
N ARG A 145 5.73 7.09 -14.04
CA ARG A 145 6.24 6.34 -12.90
C ARG A 145 5.88 4.85 -13.01
N ILE A 146 4.66 4.55 -13.41
CA ILE A 146 4.21 3.16 -13.58
C ILE A 146 5.03 2.47 -14.66
N LEU A 147 5.25 3.13 -15.81
CA LEU A 147 6.09 2.61 -16.89
C LEU A 147 7.52 2.37 -16.42
N LYS A 148 8.10 3.34 -15.70
CA LYS A 148 9.42 3.16 -15.11
C LYS A 148 9.47 1.97 -14.14
N ASN A 149 8.47 1.80 -13.29
CA ASN A 149 8.42 0.67 -12.34
C ASN A 149 8.32 -0.68 -13.06
N ILE A 150 7.64 -0.72 -14.22
CA ILE A 150 7.60 -1.90 -15.08
C ILE A 150 8.99 -2.20 -15.64
N ASP A 151 9.70 -1.17 -16.11
CA ASP A 151 11.03 -1.33 -16.71
C ASP A 151 12.12 -1.66 -15.67
N ASP A 152 12.00 -1.14 -14.45
CA ASP A 152 12.94 -1.37 -13.33
C ASP A 152 12.80 -2.78 -12.70
N GLY A 153 12.00 -3.66 -13.25
CA GLY A 153 11.94 -5.05 -12.83
C GLY A 153 10.64 -5.46 -12.15
N GLY A 154 9.56 -4.97 -12.63
CA GLY A 154 8.32 -5.73 -12.52
C GLY A 154 8.61 -7.11 -13.16
N PRO A 155 8.26 -8.27 -12.53
CA PRO A 155 8.43 -9.53 -13.22
C PRO A 155 7.57 -9.51 -14.46
N GLU A 156 8.04 -10.19 -15.49
CA GLU A 156 7.12 -10.77 -16.45
C GLU A 156 6.14 -11.61 -15.62
N GLN A 157 4.93 -11.10 -15.46
CA GLN A 157 3.89 -11.85 -14.74
C GLN A 157 3.61 -13.12 -15.56
N PRO A 158 3.58 -14.28 -14.90
CA PRO A 158 3.22 -15.53 -15.58
C PRO A 158 1.76 -15.50 -16.05
#